data_0425c12da0fa8bcc1473732789fd0946
#
_entry.id   0425c12da0fa8bcc1473732789fd0946
#
_cell.length_a   1.000
_cell.length_b   1.000
_cell.length_c   1.000
_cell.angle_alpha   90.00
_cell.angle_beta   90.00
_cell.angle_gamma   90.00
#
_symmetry.space_group_name_H-M   'P 1'
#
loop_
_entity.id
_entity.type
_entity.pdbx_description
1 polymer ?
#
loop_
_entity_poly.entity_id
_entity_poly.type
_entity_poly.pdbx_seq_one_letter_code
_entity_poly.pdbx_strand_id
1 'polypeptide(L)'
;MKNFSQFLLLFLLGVCSVNAQQEKGIKGSTSWLNNWTEFKPNKKDYGEANQILAGNITENTRLYKKNVYLLQGNVYVSNKAVLTIEPGTVILADTGSSATLIITKGATIIAEGLETDPIVFTSNKAMKKAGDWGGIILLGDAPTNKFGNVSSVNFELDNYLSTYGGNNSNSNSGILRYVRIEFAGKKTKSFGNFNALLLAGVGNKTILDNIMVSYCLGNAFEIYGGEVNLSKLVSFKTNCIDYKFNYGTQSKIDNSLAIRNSYVSSSLGSKCLSVISYDTKSQVDFSKKH
;
A
#
# COMPACT_ATOMS: atom_id res chain seq x y z
N MET A 1 -43.10 24.19 40.92
CA MET A 1 -42.28 22.96 40.75
C MET A 1 -42.44 22.28 39.39
N LYS A 2 -43.60 22.33 38.72
CA LYS A 2 -43.79 21.70 37.37
C LYS A 2 -42.93 22.35 36.27
N ASN A 3 -42.70 23.65 36.28
CA ASN A 3 -41.96 24.35 35.24
C ASN A 3 -40.45 24.15 35.33
N PHE A 4 -39.91 23.84 36.50
CA PHE A 4 -38.47 23.58 36.69
C PHE A 4 -38.07 22.21 36.11
N SER A 5 -38.95 21.22 36.24
CA SER A 5 -38.72 19.88 35.66
C SER A 5 -38.72 19.88 34.14
N GLN A 6 -39.55 20.73 33.49
CA GLN A 6 -39.59 20.85 32.03
C GLN A 6 -38.33 21.58 31.48
N PHE A 7 -37.81 22.56 32.22
CA PHE A 7 -36.56 23.24 31.86
C PHE A 7 -35.33 22.32 31.96
N LEU A 8 -35.29 21.49 33.00
CA LEU A 8 -34.23 20.50 33.20
C LEU A 8 -34.25 19.41 32.12
N LEU A 9 -35.44 18.99 31.65
CA LEU A 9 -35.58 18.01 30.56
C LEU A 9 -35.13 18.57 29.20
N LEU A 10 -35.43 19.84 28.92
CA LEU A 10 -34.97 20.55 27.73
C LEU A 10 -33.46 20.77 27.72
N PHE A 11 -32.85 21.02 28.89
CA PHE A 11 -31.40 21.19 29.01
C PHE A 11 -30.66 19.85 28.81
N LEU A 12 -31.20 18.74 29.31
CA LEU A 12 -30.70 17.38 29.12
C LEU A 12 -30.76 16.92 27.65
N LEU A 13 -31.81 17.29 26.91
CA LEU A 13 -31.92 17.00 25.46
C LEU A 13 -30.97 17.84 24.62
N GLY A 14 -30.56 19.05 25.05
CA GLY A 14 -29.62 19.89 24.38
C GLY A 14 -28.16 19.38 24.46
N VAL A 15 -27.79 18.65 25.50
CA VAL A 15 -26.43 18.14 25.73
C VAL A 15 -26.11 16.88 24.90
N CYS A 16 -27.12 16.13 24.47
CA CYS A 16 -26.94 14.93 23.67
C CYS A 16 -26.62 15.17 22.19
N SER A 17 -26.71 16.42 21.71
CA SER A 17 -26.55 16.74 20.27
C SER A 17 -25.14 17.14 19.87
N VAL A 18 -24.16 17.20 20.80
CA VAL A 18 -22.84 17.80 20.52
C VAL A 18 -21.79 16.81 20.00
N ASN A 19 -22.07 15.51 19.97
CA ASN A 19 -21.07 14.49 19.63
C ASN A 19 -21.24 13.82 18.26
N ALA A 20 -22.04 14.36 17.34
CA ALA A 20 -22.28 13.74 16.03
C ALA A 20 -21.56 14.40 14.86
N GLN A 21 -20.64 15.34 15.09
CA GLN A 21 -19.81 15.85 14.02
C GLN A 21 -18.57 14.97 13.91
N GLN A 22 -18.65 13.96 13.04
CA GLN A 22 -17.47 13.24 12.57
C GLN A 22 -16.57 14.27 11.89
N GLU A 23 -15.45 14.60 12.54
CA GLU A 23 -14.48 15.53 11.94
C GLU A 23 -13.98 14.94 10.63
N LYS A 24 -14.24 15.64 9.54
CA LYS A 24 -13.79 15.25 8.20
C LYS A 24 -12.53 16.02 7.85
N GLY A 25 -11.53 15.32 7.29
CA GLY A 25 -10.30 15.92 6.77
C GLY A 25 -9.08 15.80 7.70
N ILE A 26 -8.02 16.53 7.36
CA ILE A 26 -6.77 16.57 8.12
C ILE A 26 -6.97 17.51 9.30
N LYS A 27 -6.84 16.98 10.52
CA LYS A 27 -7.14 17.71 11.74
C LYS A 27 -5.92 18.43 12.33
N GLY A 28 -6.19 19.68 12.81
CA GLY A 28 -5.39 20.37 13.83
C GLY A 28 -4.05 20.92 13.37
N SER A 29 -3.35 21.55 14.30
CA SER A 29 -2.00 22.11 14.13
C SER A 29 -0.90 21.05 14.03
N THR A 30 -1.18 19.83 14.48
CA THR A 30 -0.32 18.66 14.35
C THR A 30 -0.89 17.74 13.28
N SER A 31 -0.60 18.05 12.03
CA SER A 31 -0.98 17.19 10.92
C SER A 31 -0.23 15.85 11.03
N TRP A 32 -0.97 14.72 10.91
CA TRP A 32 -0.37 13.38 10.82
C TRP A 32 0.58 13.21 9.62
N LEU A 33 0.66 14.22 8.72
CA LEU A 33 1.59 14.28 7.60
C LEU A 33 2.99 14.77 8.00
N ASN A 34 3.17 15.34 9.18
CA ASN A 34 4.45 15.95 9.58
C ASN A 34 5.56 14.91 9.67
N ASN A 35 6.78 15.36 9.38
CA ASN A 35 8.06 14.67 9.53
C ASN A 35 8.30 13.47 8.61
N TRP A 36 7.36 12.58 8.39
CA TRP A 36 7.57 11.34 7.61
C TRP A 36 7.26 11.48 6.11
N THR A 37 6.46 12.45 5.70
CA THR A 37 6.12 12.65 4.27
C THR A 37 7.19 13.44 3.53
N GLU A 38 7.32 13.22 2.21
CA GLU A 38 8.26 13.95 1.34
C GLU A 38 7.58 14.29 0.01
N PHE A 39 7.32 15.57 -0.21
CA PHE A 39 6.66 16.06 -1.43
C PHE A 39 7.65 16.49 -2.53
N LYS A 40 8.95 16.43 -2.27
CA LYS A 40 10.04 16.72 -3.23
C LYS A 40 11.08 15.60 -3.26
N PRO A 41 10.67 14.31 -3.42
CA PRO A 41 11.60 13.17 -3.31
C PRO A 41 12.68 13.18 -4.40
N ASN A 42 12.44 13.85 -5.53
CA ASN A 42 13.44 14.04 -6.59
C ASN A 42 14.62 14.94 -6.19
N LYS A 43 14.51 15.68 -5.09
CA LYS A 43 15.58 16.52 -4.53
C LYS A 43 16.36 15.82 -3.41
N LYS A 44 15.94 14.62 -3.03
CA LYS A 44 16.61 13.86 -1.96
C LYS A 44 17.71 12.97 -2.55
N ASP A 45 18.89 13.10 -1.97
CA ASP A 45 19.99 12.17 -2.16
C ASP A 45 20.04 11.22 -0.96
N TYR A 46 20.03 9.92 -1.25
CA TYR A 46 20.07 8.87 -0.23
C TYR A 46 21.44 8.14 -0.20
N GLY A 47 22.43 8.65 -0.95
CA GLY A 47 23.74 8.03 -1.08
C GLY A 47 23.73 6.81 -2.01
N GLU A 48 24.83 6.09 -2.03
CA GLU A 48 25.04 4.91 -2.86
C GLU A 48 24.74 3.63 -2.09
N ALA A 49 24.23 2.60 -2.78
CA ALA A 49 24.01 1.30 -2.19
C ALA A 49 25.35 0.60 -1.85
N ASN A 50 25.42 0.04 -0.64
CA ASN A 50 26.58 -0.73 -0.17
C ASN A 50 26.22 -2.21 0.10
N GLN A 51 24.95 -2.60 -0.08
CA GLN A 51 24.49 -3.98 0.02
C GLN A 51 23.51 -4.27 -1.12
N ILE A 52 23.47 -5.54 -1.56
CA ILE A 52 22.53 -5.99 -2.61
C ILE A 52 21.46 -6.87 -1.97
N LEU A 53 20.21 -6.62 -2.34
CA LEU A 53 19.04 -7.43 -2.01
C LEU A 53 18.49 -8.02 -3.30
N ALA A 54 18.73 -9.32 -3.56
CA ALA A 54 18.37 -9.98 -4.80
C ALA A 54 17.92 -11.43 -4.58
N GLY A 55 17.16 -11.98 -5.53
CA GLY A 55 16.72 -13.38 -5.54
C GLY A 55 15.66 -13.70 -4.48
N ASN A 56 15.70 -14.93 -3.97
CA ASN A 56 14.70 -15.43 -3.02
C ASN A 56 15.23 -15.38 -1.58
N ILE A 57 14.52 -14.69 -0.71
CA ILE A 57 14.75 -14.64 0.73
C ILE A 57 13.89 -15.74 1.36
N THR A 58 14.52 -16.85 1.70
CA THR A 58 13.85 -18.05 2.25
C THR A 58 14.05 -18.21 3.75
N GLU A 59 14.84 -17.33 4.38
CA GLU A 59 15.16 -17.30 5.80
C GLU A 59 14.90 -15.92 6.38
N ASN A 60 14.69 -15.83 7.69
CA ASN A 60 14.49 -14.56 8.37
C ASN A 60 15.69 -13.64 8.14
N THR A 61 15.42 -12.48 7.54
CA THR A 61 16.42 -11.53 7.12
C THR A 61 16.15 -10.16 7.72
N ARG A 62 17.21 -9.48 8.18
CA ARG A 62 17.11 -8.12 8.73
C ARG A 62 17.94 -7.14 7.92
N LEU A 63 17.30 -6.05 7.52
CA LEU A 63 17.96 -4.90 6.90
C LEU A 63 18.22 -3.82 7.95
N TYR A 64 19.46 -3.35 8.02
CA TYR A 64 19.92 -2.41 9.04
C TYR A 64 20.01 -0.98 8.49
N LYS A 65 19.57 0.02 9.26
CA LYS A 65 19.63 1.45 8.92
C LYS A 65 21.02 1.94 8.47
N LYS A 66 22.08 1.35 9.00
CA LYS A 66 23.46 1.71 8.65
C LYS A 66 23.85 1.43 7.20
N ASN A 67 23.05 0.66 6.48
CA ASN A 67 23.27 0.27 5.09
C ASN A 67 22.23 0.89 4.17
N VAL A 68 22.64 1.14 2.93
CA VAL A 68 21.75 1.43 1.80
C VAL A 68 21.72 0.19 0.92
N TYR A 69 20.54 -0.32 0.62
CA TYR A 69 20.36 -1.56 -0.11
C TYR A 69 19.99 -1.30 -1.58
N LEU A 70 20.56 -2.07 -2.50
CA LEU A 70 20.13 -2.11 -3.91
C LEU A 70 19.18 -3.30 -4.09
N LEU A 71 17.89 -3.04 -4.27
CA LEU A 71 16.91 -4.04 -4.66
C LEU A 71 17.09 -4.37 -6.14
N GLN A 72 17.46 -5.60 -6.49
CA GLN A 72 17.79 -6.01 -7.86
C GLN A 72 16.90 -7.16 -8.33
N GLY A 73 16.23 -6.97 -9.45
CA GLY A 73 15.29 -7.93 -10.00
C GLY A 73 14.05 -8.16 -9.14
N ASN A 74 13.33 -9.24 -9.41
CA ASN A 74 12.22 -9.67 -8.58
C ASN A 74 12.76 -10.35 -7.31
N VAL A 75 12.56 -9.74 -6.15
CA VAL A 75 12.96 -10.29 -4.85
C VAL A 75 11.74 -10.85 -4.15
N TYR A 76 11.77 -12.14 -3.87
CA TYR A 76 10.66 -12.86 -3.20
C TYR A 76 11.03 -13.19 -1.77
N VAL A 77 10.25 -12.72 -0.82
CA VAL A 77 10.29 -13.23 0.56
C VAL A 77 9.33 -14.42 0.61
N SER A 78 9.85 -15.61 0.85
CA SER A 78 9.10 -16.87 0.69
C SER A 78 9.41 -17.86 1.82
N ASN A 79 8.84 -19.06 1.76
CA ASN A 79 9.09 -20.12 2.77
C ASN A 79 8.81 -19.67 4.22
N LYS A 80 7.75 -18.86 4.44
CA LYS A 80 7.39 -18.29 5.74
C LYS A 80 8.48 -17.40 6.37
N ALA A 81 9.46 -16.96 5.58
CA ALA A 81 10.50 -16.06 6.06
C ALA A 81 9.91 -14.70 6.46
N VAL A 82 10.59 -14.04 7.37
CA VAL A 82 10.30 -12.68 7.84
C VAL A 82 11.40 -11.74 7.35
N LEU A 83 11.03 -10.74 6.54
CA LEU A 83 11.90 -9.64 6.18
C LEU A 83 11.68 -8.47 7.16
N THR A 84 12.64 -8.21 8.04
CA THR A 84 12.59 -7.09 8.98
C THR A 84 13.43 -5.93 8.47
N ILE A 85 12.87 -4.73 8.44
CA ILE A 85 13.55 -3.52 7.98
C ILE A 85 13.56 -2.49 9.11
N GLU A 86 14.75 -2.05 9.52
CA GLU A 86 14.89 -1.06 10.58
C GLU A 86 14.36 0.33 10.16
N PRO A 87 13.83 1.13 11.11
CA PRO A 87 13.46 2.51 10.84
C PRO A 87 14.60 3.30 10.18
N GLY A 88 14.28 4.13 9.20
CA GLY A 88 15.23 4.97 8.47
C GLY A 88 16.09 4.24 7.42
N THR A 89 15.85 2.94 7.19
CA THR A 89 16.55 2.20 6.13
C THR A 89 16.12 2.69 4.74
N VAL A 90 17.09 2.81 3.84
CA VAL A 90 16.86 3.17 2.43
C VAL A 90 17.11 1.98 1.53
N ILE A 91 16.15 1.73 0.64
CA ILE A 91 16.20 0.70 -0.39
C ILE A 91 16.11 1.38 -1.76
N LEU A 92 17.21 1.37 -2.50
CA LEU A 92 17.31 1.86 -3.86
C LEU A 92 16.90 0.74 -4.81
N ALA A 93 15.87 0.94 -5.60
CA ALA A 93 15.42 -0.05 -6.58
C ALA A 93 16.20 0.10 -7.89
N ASP A 94 16.79 -1.00 -8.36
CA ASP A 94 17.52 -1.02 -9.62
C ASP A 94 16.59 -0.91 -10.82
N THR A 95 16.74 0.16 -11.56
CA THR A 95 15.90 0.46 -12.73
C THR A 95 16.20 -0.41 -13.93
N GLY A 96 17.40 -0.98 -14.00
CA GLY A 96 17.83 -1.87 -15.09
C GLY A 96 17.14 -3.23 -15.03
N SER A 97 16.93 -3.76 -13.84
CA SER A 97 16.41 -5.11 -13.61
C SER A 97 14.91 -5.20 -13.36
N SER A 98 14.15 -4.11 -13.48
CA SER A 98 12.70 -4.08 -13.15
C SER A 98 12.42 -4.46 -11.70
N ALA A 99 13.25 -4.03 -10.77
CA ALA A 99 13.22 -4.39 -9.37
C ALA A 99 11.80 -4.36 -8.76
N THR A 100 11.41 -5.43 -8.08
CA THR A 100 10.11 -5.56 -7.41
C THR A 100 10.30 -6.36 -6.14
N LEU A 101 9.70 -5.93 -5.03
CA LEU A 101 9.69 -6.68 -3.77
C LEU A 101 8.37 -7.41 -3.61
N ILE A 102 8.40 -8.73 -3.49
CA ILE A 102 7.21 -9.58 -3.37
C ILE A 102 7.27 -10.34 -2.05
N ILE A 103 6.28 -10.10 -1.19
CA ILE A 103 6.05 -10.89 0.02
C ILE A 103 5.04 -11.97 -0.35
N THR A 104 5.48 -13.20 -0.46
CA THR A 104 4.65 -14.32 -0.91
C THR A 104 3.68 -14.77 0.18
N LYS A 105 2.67 -15.51 -0.21
CA LYS A 105 1.68 -16.05 0.72
C LYS A 105 2.36 -16.85 1.85
N GLY A 106 2.08 -16.46 3.10
CA GLY A 106 2.64 -17.05 4.30
C GLY A 106 3.97 -16.45 4.77
N ALA A 107 4.68 -15.69 3.93
CA ALA A 107 5.81 -14.88 4.37
C ALA A 107 5.35 -13.53 4.94
N THR A 108 6.25 -12.81 5.59
CA THR A 108 5.91 -11.59 6.34
C THR A 108 6.96 -10.51 6.13
N ILE A 109 6.53 -9.26 6.04
CA ILE A 109 7.40 -8.08 6.10
C ILE A 109 7.14 -7.31 7.40
N ILE A 110 8.18 -6.89 8.09
CA ILE A 110 8.13 -5.97 9.22
C ILE A 110 8.92 -4.73 8.83
N ALA A 111 8.25 -3.76 8.22
CA ALA A 111 8.78 -2.46 7.83
C ALA A 111 8.08 -1.39 8.68
N GLU A 112 8.47 -1.33 9.95
CA GLU A 112 7.92 -0.40 10.93
C GLU A 112 8.91 0.76 11.12
N GLY A 113 8.79 1.79 10.28
CA GLY A 113 9.53 3.03 10.40
C GLY A 113 9.05 3.88 11.59
N LEU A 114 9.67 5.03 11.76
CA LEU A 114 9.27 6.04 12.73
C LEU A 114 8.89 7.32 11.98
N GLU A 115 8.12 8.17 12.62
CA GLU A 115 7.76 9.49 12.09
C GLU A 115 9.00 10.30 11.68
N THR A 116 10.05 10.26 12.48
CA THR A 116 11.34 10.93 12.23
C THR A 116 12.29 10.12 11.33
N ASP A 117 12.07 8.83 11.22
CA ASP A 117 12.94 7.88 10.51
C ASP A 117 12.09 6.94 9.61
N PRO A 118 11.41 7.44 8.58
CA PRO A 118 10.63 6.60 7.68
C PRO A 118 11.52 5.68 6.86
N ILE A 119 11.03 4.50 6.55
CA ILE A 119 11.67 3.58 5.62
C ILE A 119 11.38 4.06 4.19
N VAL A 120 12.39 4.06 3.31
CA VAL A 120 12.26 4.61 1.97
C VAL A 120 12.61 3.58 0.92
N PHE A 121 11.67 3.34 0.00
CA PHE A 121 11.90 2.61 -1.24
C PHE A 121 11.85 3.61 -2.40
N THR A 122 12.94 3.75 -3.15
CA THR A 122 13.06 4.78 -4.19
C THR A 122 13.91 4.29 -5.37
N SER A 123 13.97 5.06 -6.45
CA SER A 123 14.79 4.78 -7.63
C SER A 123 16.29 4.98 -7.36
N ASN A 124 17.14 4.13 -7.94
CA ASN A 124 18.62 4.28 -7.91
C ASN A 124 19.14 5.32 -8.90
N LYS A 125 18.29 5.96 -9.71
CA LYS A 125 18.70 6.97 -10.68
C LYS A 125 18.96 8.33 -10.05
N ALA A 126 19.91 9.07 -10.58
CA ALA A 126 20.12 10.48 -10.27
C ALA A 126 18.90 11.33 -10.70
N MET A 127 18.41 11.14 -11.92
CA MET A 127 17.16 11.74 -12.42
C MET A 127 16.03 10.73 -12.33
N LYS A 128 15.33 10.75 -11.18
CA LYS A 128 14.24 9.84 -10.87
C LYS A 128 12.95 10.22 -11.61
N LYS A 129 12.19 9.22 -12.08
CA LYS A 129 10.91 9.43 -12.75
C LYS A 129 9.91 8.31 -12.42
N ALA A 130 8.63 8.62 -12.54
CA ALA A 130 7.55 7.64 -12.38
C ALA A 130 7.78 6.41 -13.28
N GLY A 131 7.67 5.21 -12.70
CA GLY A 131 7.87 3.94 -13.40
C GLY A 131 9.32 3.48 -13.50
N ASP A 132 10.21 4.02 -12.70
CA ASP A 132 11.62 3.58 -12.68
C ASP A 132 11.78 2.14 -12.19
N TRP A 133 10.87 1.63 -11.35
CA TRP A 133 10.89 0.27 -10.80
C TRP A 133 9.47 -0.28 -10.60
N GLY A 134 9.35 -1.55 -10.24
CA GLY A 134 8.06 -2.23 -10.09
C GLY A 134 7.22 -1.65 -8.97
N GLY A 135 7.56 -1.98 -7.74
CA GLY A 135 6.81 -1.65 -6.54
C GLY A 135 6.92 -2.73 -5.48
N ILE A 136 5.98 -2.72 -4.54
CA ILE A 136 5.88 -3.71 -3.45
C ILE A 136 4.56 -4.47 -3.62
N ILE A 137 4.62 -5.80 -3.48
CA ILE A 137 3.47 -6.70 -3.58
C ILE A 137 3.38 -7.53 -2.30
N LEU A 138 2.24 -7.46 -1.61
CA LEU A 138 1.93 -8.33 -0.48
C LEU A 138 0.86 -9.34 -0.92
N LEU A 139 1.16 -10.62 -0.76
CA LEU A 139 0.27 -11.73 -1.09
C LEU A 139 -0.16 -12.43 0.20
N GLY A 140 -1.46 -12.54 0.39
CA GLY A 140 -2.05 -13.22 1.55
C GLY A 140 -2.98 -14.35 1.14
N ASP A 141 -3.60 -14.99 2.12
CA ASP A 141 -4.55 -16.09 1.97
C ASP A 141 -5.99 -15.72 2.40
N ALA A 142 -6.31 -14.43 2.45
CA ALA A 142 -7.66 -13.95 2.71
C ALA A 142 -8.56 -14.11 1.46
N PRO A 143 -9.90 -14.19 1.65
CA PRO A 143 -10.85 -14.46 0.58
C PRO A 143 -10.83 -13.43 -0.54
N THR A 144 -11.12 -13.90 -1.75
CA THR A 144 -11.41 -13.08 -2.93
C THR A 144 -12.73 -13.55 -3.54
N ASN A 145 -13.30 -12.77 -4.46
CA ASN A 145 -14.46 -13.25 -5.24
C ASN A 145 -14.07 -14.02 -6.51
N LYS A 146 -12.82 -14.41 -6.66
CA LYS A 146 -12.38 -15.31 -7.74
C LYS A 146 -12.91 -16.74 -7.50
N PHE A 147 -13.14 -17.50 -8.57
CA PHE A 147 -13.48 -18.91 -8.46
C PHE A 147 -12.41 -19.64 -7.65
N GLY A 148 -12.85 -20.46 -6.68
CA GLY A 148 -11.95 -21.17 -5.78
C GLY A 148 -11.18 -20.30 -4.78
N ASN A 149 -11.48 -19.00 -4.67
CA ASN A 149 -10.81 -18.01 -3.81
C ASN A 149 -9.32 -17.80 -4.08
N VAL A 150 -8.71 -18.42 -5.06
CA VAL A 150 -7.28 -18.36 -5.35
C VAL A 150 -7.04 -17.81 -6.75
N SER A 151 -6.03 -16.99 -6.91
CA SER A 151 -5.61 -16.43 -8.20
C SER A 151 -4.10 -16.14 -8.17
N SER A 152 -3.57 -15.64 -9.27
CA SER A 152 -2.17 -15.21 -9.38
C SER A 152 -2.10 -13.75 -9.86
N VAL A 153 -1.06 -13.06 -9.46
CA VAL A 153 -0.73 -11.72 -9.96
C VAL A 153 0.03 -11.84 -11.27
N ASN A 154 -0.52 -11.24 -12.33
CA ASN A 154 0.01 -11.35 -13.70
C ASN A 154 0.89 -10.15 -14.06
N PHE A 155 2.06 -9.99 -13.42
CA PHE A 155 3.02 -8.92 -13.71
C PHE A 155 4.40 -9.44 -14.16
N GLU A 156 4.44 -10.47 -14.98
CA GLU A 156 5.70 -11.11 -15.41
C GLU A 156 6.50 -11.65 -14.21
N LEU A 157 5.79 -12.17 -13.21
CA LEU A 157 6.33 -12.75 -11.97
C LEU A 157 6.36 -14.28 -12.07
N ASP A 158 7.08 -14.92 -11.16
CA ASP A 158 7.04 -16.37 -11.00
C ASP A 158 5.61 -16.80 -10.63
N ASN A 159 5.04 -17.72 -11.41
CA ASN A 159 3.65 -18.14 -11.26
C ASN A 159 3.35 -18.85 -9.93
N TYR A 160 4.32 -19.56 -9.38
CA TYR A 160 4.16 -20.27 -8.10
C TYR A 160 4.25 -19.32 -6.92
N LEU A 161 5.14 -18.32 -7.02
CA LEU A 161 5.41 -17.33 -5.96
C LEU A 161 4.49 -16.10 -6.03
N SER A 162 3.63 -16.00 -7.05
CA SER A 162 2.69 -14.89 -7.24
C SER A 162 1.23 -15.24 -6.91
N THR A 163 0.98 -16.42 -6.34
CA THR A 163 -0.37 -16.85 -5.95
C THR A 163 -0.86 -16.14 -4.69
N TYR A 164 -2.16 -15.81 -4.66
CA TYR A 164 -2.81 -15.18 -3.51
C TYR A 164 -4.23 -15.71 -3.32
N GLY A 165 -4.82 -15.38 -2.17
CA GLY A 165 -6.19 -15.75 -1.83
C GLY A 165 -6.29 -17.11 -1.15
N GLY A 166 -7.44 -17.34 -0.54
CA GLY A 166 -7.75 -18.49 0.29
C GLY A 166 -9.01 -18.26 1.10
N ASN A 167 -9.06 -18.77 2.34
CA ASN A 167 -10.24 -18.66 3.21
C ASN A 167 -9.91 -18.05 4.59
N ASN A 168 -8.72 -17.47 4.76
CA ASN A 168 -8.24 -16.96 6.04
C ASN A 168 -8.32 -15.43 6.11
N SER A 169 -9.47 -14.88 6.52
CA SER A 169 -9.61 -13.42 6.74
C SER A 169 -8.62 -12.85 7.77
N ASN A 170 -8.07 -13.69 8.66
CA ASN A 170 -7.04 -13.31 9.62
C ASN A 170 -5.60 -13.44 9.08
N SER A 171 -5.43 -13.53 7.77
CA SER A 171 -4.13 -13.52 7.12
C SER A 171 -3.27 -12.36 7.60
N ASN A 172 -1.98 -12.63 7.81
CA ASN A 172 -1.02 -11.63 8.25
C ASN A 172 0.19 -11.61 7.31
N SER A 173 0.27 -10.57 6.51
CA SER A 173 1.43 -10.30 5.64
C SER A 173 2.45 -9.34 6.27
N GLY A 174 2.20 -8.89 7.52
CA GLY A 174 3.15 -8.08 8.30
C GLY A 174 2.71 -6.65 8.57
N ILE A 175 3.70 -5.77 8.64
CA ILE A 175 3.53 -4.36 9.01
C ILE A 175 4.22 -3.48 7.97
N LEU A 176 3.51 -2.51 7.41
CA LEU A 176 4.09 -1.35 6.74
C LEU A 176 3.60 -0.10 7.48
N ARG A 177 4.49 0.58 8.16
CA ARG A 177 4.21 1.82 8.89
C ARG A 177 5.34 2.82 8.70
N TYR A 178 5.00 4.08 8.46
CA TYR A 178 5.95 5.14 8.10
C TYR A 178 6.88 4.73 6.96
N VAL A 179 6.27 4.34 5.84
CA VAL A 179 6.96 3.87 4.64
C VAL A 179 6.71 4.82 3.48
N ARG A 180 7.75 5.16 2.74
CA ARG A 180 7.65 5.90 1.47
C ARG A 180 8.01 4.99 0.31
N ILE A 181 7.18 5.00 -0.73
CA ILE A 181 7.34 4.27 -1.99
C ILE A 181 7.36 5.31 -3.11
N GLU A 182 8.53 5.53 -3.68
CA GLU A 182 8.77 6.64 -4.60
C GLU A 182 9.14 6.12 -6.00
N PHE A 183 8.57 6.72 -7.06
CA PHE A 183 8.89 6.47 -8.47
C PHE A 183 8.61 5.05 -8.98
N ALA A 184 7.71 4.33 -8.33
CA ALA A 184 7.32 2.98 -8.71
C ALA A 184 6.35 2.94 -9.92
N GLY A 185 5.89 1.74 -10.28
CA GLY A 185 4.84 1.54 -11.27
C GLY A 185 5.35 1.26 -12.68
N LYS A 186 6.51 0.61 -12.83
CA LYS A 186 7.13 0.30 -14.14
C LYS A 186 6.13 -0.37 -15.09
N LYS A 187 6.20 0.02 -16.37
CA LYS A 187 5.42 -0.61 -17.42
C LYS A 187 5.94 -2.02 -17.70
N THR A 188 5.03 -2.99 -17.73
CA THR A 188 5.30 -4.36 -18.18
C THR A 188 5.12 -4.46 -19.70
N LYS A 189 5.56 -5.56 -20.31
CA LYS A 189 5.38 -5.81 -21.74
C LYS A 189 3.93 -6.19 -22.06
N SER A 190 3.29 -6.97 -21.19
CA SER A 190 2.03 -7.66 -21.48
C SER A 190 0.85 -7.24 -20.60
N PHE A 191 1.07 -6.71 -19.40
CA PHE A 191 0.02 -6.54 -18.38
C PHE A 191 -0.21 -5.09 -17.91
N GLY A 192 0.30 -4.11 -18.63
CA GLY A 192 0.18 -2.71 -18.23
C GLY A 192 1.28 -2.27 -17.26
N ASN A 193 0.95 -1.47 -16.25
CA ASN A 193 1.91 -0.95 -15.29
C ASN A 193 1.84 -1.73 -13.97
N PHE A 194 2.97 -1.89 -13.31
CA PHE A 194 3.00 -2.25 -11.89
C PHE A 194 2.30 -1.20 -11.05
N ASN A 195 1.89 -1.56 -9.85
CA ASN A 195 1.39 -0.64 -8.83
C ASN A 195 2.50 -0.32 -7.83
N ALA A 196 2.45 0.84 -7.18
CA ALA A 196 3.44 1.13 -6.14
C ALA A 196 3.30 0.18 -4.94
N LEU A 197 2.06 -0.04 -4.48
CA LEU A 197 1.71 -1.04 -3.48
C LEU A 197 0.50 -1.84 -3.94
N LEU A 198 0.69 -3.14 -4.16
CA LEU A 198 -0.37 -4.10 -4.44
C LEU A 198 -0.58 -5.01 -3.23
N LEU A 199 -1.83 -5.11 -2.78
CA LEU A 199 -2.29 -5.97 -1.70
C LEU A 199 -3.25 -7.00 -2.28
N ALA A 200 -2.84 -8.25 -2.37
CA ALA A 200 -3.66 -9.30 -2.97
C ALA A 200 -3.99 -10.41 -1.96
N GLY A 201 -5.26 -10.57 -1.61
CA GLY A 201 -5.72 -11.51 -0.59
C GLY A 201 -5.14 -11.24 0.80
N VAL A 202 -4.86 -9.98 1.13
CA VAL A 202 -4.27 -9.60 2.43
C VAL A 202 -5.38 -9.54 3.49
N GLY A 203 -5.13 -10.07 4.67
CA GLY A 203 -6.12 -10.17 5.75
C GLY A 203 -5.94 -9.13 6.86
N ASN A 204 -6.89 -9.16 7.81
CA ASN A 204 -7.10 -8.13 8.81
C ASN A 204 -6.04 -8.08 9.93
N LYS A 205 -5.12 -9.04 9.99
CA LYS A 205 -3.98 -8.99 10.91
C LYS A 205 -2.78 -8.23 10.35
N THR A 206 -2.82 -7.83 9.08
CA THR A 206 -1.79 -7.00 8.46
C THR A 206 -2.02 -5.52 8.82
N ILE A 207 -0.96 -4.84 9.22
CA ILE A 207 -1.01 -3.43 9.63
C ILE A 207 -0.44 -2.55 8.51
N LEU A 208 -1.27 -1.63 8.00
CA LEU A 208 -0.93 -0.70 6.93
C LEU A 208 -1.33 0.72 7.34
N ASP A 209 -0.36 1.48 7.81
CA ASP A 209 -0.58 2.82 8.39
C ASP A 209 0.56 3.76 8.02
N ASN A 210 0.27 5.03 7.78
CA ASN A 210 1.27 6.04 7.42
C ASN A 210 2.17 5.60 6.22
N ILE A 211 1.55 5.33 5.07
CA ILE A 211 2.27 4.95 3.85
C ILE A 211 2.10 6.04 2.81
N MET A 212 3.20 6.53 2.26
CA MET A 212 3.20 7.51 1.18
C MET A 212 3.69 6.89 -0.13
N VAL A 213 2.88 7.00 -1.17
CA VAL A 213 3.28 6.72 -2.55
C VAL A 213 3.45 8.04 -3.28
N SER A 214 4.58 8.22 -3.96
CA SER A 214 4.83 9.42 -4.75
C SER A 214 5.37 9.09 -6.15
N TYR A 215 4.85 9.82 -7.16
CA TYR A 215 5.26 9.69 -8.56
C TYR A 215 5.16 8.25 -9.10
N CYS A 216 4.04 7.57 -8.87
CA CYS A 216 3.80 6.25 -9.45
C CYS A 216 3.28 6.36 -10.89
N LEU A 217 3.80 5.54 -11.83
CA LEU A 217 3.30 5.49 -13.21
C LEU A 217 2.00 4.69 -13.31
N GLY A 218 1.84 3.64 -12.49
CA GLY A 218 0.61 2.84 -12.35
C GLY A 218 -0.33 3.39 -11.28
N ASN A 219 -1.05 2.49 -10.59
CA ASN A 219 -1.87 2.85 -9.45
C ASN A 219 -1.00 3.02 -8.19
N ALA A 220 -1.38 3.93 -7.28
CA ALA A 220 -0.65 4.07 -6.04
C ALA A 220 -0.91 2.87 -5.11
N PHE A 221 -2.18 2.66 -4.77
CA PHE A 221 -2.63 1.57 -3.90
C PHE A 221 -3.68 0.75 -4.66
N GLU A 222 -3.44 -0.54 -4.80
CA GLU A 222 -4.43 -1.44 -5.41
C GLU A 222 -4.64 -2.65 -4.51
N ILE A 223 -5.91 -2.99 -4.26
CA ILE A 223 -6.33 -4.02 -3.34
C ILE A 223 -7.16 -5.07 -4.10
N TYR A 224 -6.72 -6.33 -4.07
CA TYR A 224 -7.36 -7.50 -4.69
C TYR A 224 -7.97 -8.41 -3.64
N GLY A 225 -9.27 -8.33 -3.43
CA GLY A 225 -9.93 -9.13 -2.38
C GLY A 225 -9.38 -8.82 -0.99
N GLY A 226 -9.50 -9.78 -0.08
CA GLY A 226 -8.99 -9.64 1.28
C GLY A 226 -9.82 -8.72 2.17
N GLU A 227 -9.31 -8.51 3.38
CA GLU A 227 -9.98 -7.74 4.43
C GLU A 227 -8.92 -6.97 5.24
N VAL A 228 -8.37 -5.91 4.66
CA VAL A 228 -7.32 -5.12 5.29
C VAL A 228 -7.81 -3.72 5.67
N ASN A 229 -7.37 -3.22 6.82
CA ASN A 229 -7.61 -1.85 7.25
C ASN A 229 -6.43 -0.97 6.87
N LEU A 230 -6.71 0.11 6.16
CA LEU A 230 -5.76 1.06 5.61
C LEU A 230 -5.97 2.41 6.28
N SER A 231 -4.94 3.01 6.84
CA SER A 231 -5.05 4.30 7.53
C SER A 231 -3.91 5.23 7.14
N LYS A 232 -4.21 6.53 7.08
CA LYS A 232 -3.24 7.61 6.83
C LYS A 232 -2.36 7.37 5.60
N LEU A 233 -2.99 6.98 4.49
CA LEU A 233 -2.31 6.79 3.22
C LEU A 233 -2.21 8.12 2.46
N VAL A 234 -1.07 8.34 1.82
CA VAL A 234 -0.83 9.50 0.96
C VAL A 234 -0.50 9.03 -0.45
N SER A 235 -1.29 9.45 -1.44
CA SER A 235 -0.93 9.35 -2.85
C SER A 235 -0.58 10.73 -3.38
N PHE A 236 0.65 10.88 -3.86
CA PHE A 236 1.17 12.14 -4.36
C PHE A 236 1.63 12.02 -5.81
N LYS A 237 0.94 12.75 -6.71
CA LYS A 237 1.26 12.82 -8.15
C LYS A 237 1.35 11.45 -8.84
N THR A 238 0.42 10.56 -8.51
CA THR A 238 0.24 9.28 -9.19
C THR A 238 -0.42 9.49 -10.55
N ASN A 239 0.02 8.76 -11.58
CA ASN A 239 -0.48 8.94 -12.93
C ASN A 239 -1.84 8.27 -13.18
N CYS A 240 -2.06 7.06 -12.62
CA CYS A 240 -3.31 6.32 -12.80
C CYS A 240 -4.30 6.55 -11.64
N ILE A 241 -4.62 5.54 -10.88
CA ILE A 241 -5.62 5.57 -9.80
C ILE A 241 -4.89 5.67 -8.46
N ASP A 242 -5.37 6.54 -7.56
CA ASP A 242 -4.76 6.67 -6.25
C ASP A 242 -5.13 5.49 -5.35
N TYR A 243 -6.43 5.17 -5.29
CA TYR A 243 -6.96 4.08 -4.45
C TYR A 243 -7.88 3.20 -5.29
N LYS A 244 -7.47 1.97 -5.58
CA LYS A 244 -8.27 1.01 -6.36
C LYS A 244 -8.60 -0.22 -5.53
N PHE A 245 -9.88 -0.51 -5.42
CA PHE A 245 -10.42 -1.68 -4.71
C PHE A 245 -11.09 -2.62 -5.71
N ASN A 246 -10.70 -3.90 -5.70
CA ASN A 246 -11.16 -4.88 -6.69
C ASN A 246 -11.33 -6.28 -6.08
N TYR A 247 -11.95 -7.17 -6.83
CA TYR A 247 -12.11 -8.60 -6.54
C TYR A 247 -12.76 -8.92 -5.20
N GLY A 248 -13.80 -8.13 -4.82
CA GLY A 248 -14.61 -8.38 -3.63
C GLY A 248 -13.89 -8.10 -2.32
N THR A 249 -13.01 -7.12 -2.30
CA THR A 249 -12.34 -6.71 -1.06
C THR A 249 -13.32 -6.16 -0.02
N GLN A 250 -13.16 -6.56 1.25
CA GLN A 250 -13.88 -6.05 2.41
C GLN A 250 -13.06 -5.03 3.21
N SER A 251 -12.06 -4.45 2.56
CA SER A 251 -11.10 -3.52 3.17
C SER A 251 -11.73 -2.17 3.49
N LYS A 252 -11.20 -1.52 4.52
CA LYS A 252 -11.56 -0.16 4.92
C LYS A 252 -10.39 0.77 4.67
N ILE A 253 -10.68 1.99 4.23
CA ILE A 253 -9.71 3.08 4.12
C ILE A 253 -10.16 4.25 4.99
N ASP A 254 -9.27 4.77 5.81
CA ASP A 254 -9.52 5.88 6.72
C ASP A 254 -8.43 6.94 6.60
N ASN A 255 -8.82 8.19 6.84
CA ASN A 255 -7.92 9.35 7.00
C ASN A 255 -6.80 9.42 5.95
N SER A 256 -7.14 9.29 4.67
CA SER A 256 -6.20 9.19 3.54
C SER A 256 -6.31 10.38 2.60
N LEU A 257 -5.21 10.71 1.91
CA LEU A 257 -5.06 11.91 1.09
C LEU A 257 -4.56 11.56 -0.31
N ALA A 258 -5.17 12.15 -1.34
CA ALA A 258 -4.69 12.12 -2.72
C ALA A 258 -4.39 13.55 -3.20
N ILE A 259 -3.15 13.79 -3.62
CA ILE A 259 -2.71 15.05 -4.22
C ILE A 259 -2.28 14.76 -5.66
N ARG A 260 -3.07 15.21 -6.61
CA ARG A 260 -2.88 14.91 -8.04
C ARG A 260 -2.20 16.05 -8.78
N ASN A 261 -1.56 15.68 -9.89
CA ASN A 261 -1.07 16.68 -10.86
C ASN A 261 -2.19 16.99 -11.84
N SER A 262 -2.52 18.27 -12.04
CA SER A 262 -3.58 18.73 -12.95
C SER A 262 -3.26 18.48 -14.44
N TYR A 263 -2.02 18.23 -14.79
CA TYR A 263 -1.55 18.10 -16.18
C TYR A 263 -1.27 16.67 -16.65
N VAL A 264 -1.34 15.69 -15.76
CA VAL A 264 -1.06 14.30 -16.13
C VAL A 264 -2.37 13.52 -16.19
N SER A 265 -2.79 13.15 -17.39
CA SER A 265 -3.85 12.15 -17.59
C SER A 265 -3.25 10.88 -18.17
N SER A 266 -3.51 9.77 -17.53
CA SER A 266 -3.27 8.46 -18.11
C SER A 266 -4.34 8.17 -19.15
N SER A 267 -3.98 7.51 -20.25
CA SER A 267 -4.94 6.98 -21.25
C SER A 267 -5.95 6.00 -20.63
N LEU A 268 -5.65 5.43 -19.47
CA LEU A 268 -6.52 4.54 -18.69
C LEU A 268 -7.49 5.28 -17.76
N GLY A 269 -7.49 6.62 -17.79
CA GLY A 269 -8.29 7.46 -16.91
C GLY A 269 -7.66 7.63 -15.52
N SER A 270 -7.41 8.87 -15.17
CA SER A 270 -6.84 9.28 -13.90
C SER A 270 -7.97 9.49 -12.88
N LYS A 271 -8.00 8.69 -11.80
CA LYS A 271 -9.07 8.73 -10.79
C LYS A 271 -8.48 8.73 -9.39
N CYS A 272 -9.11 9.46 -8.46
CA CYS A 272 -8.75 9.38 -7.05
C CYS A 272 -9.16 8.02 -6.45
N LEU A 273 -10.39 7.60 -6.69
CA LEU A 273 -10.94 6.36 -6.17
C LEU A 273 -11.59 5.55 -7.29
N SER A 274 -11.33 4.25 -7.29
CA SER A 274 -12.03 3.27 -8.13
C SER A 274 -12.39 2.05 -7.30
N VAL A 275 -13.67 1.71 -7.27
CA VAL A 275 -14.18 0.51 -6.59
C VAL A 275 -14.91 -0.32 -7.63
N ILE A 276 -14.40 -1.51 -7.91
CA ILE A 276 -14.98 -2.43 -8.89
C ILE A 276 -14.93 -3.86 -8.33
N SER A 277 -15.98 -4.64 -8.52
CA SER A 277 -16.01 -6.02 -8.03
C SER A 277 -15.23 -6.98 -8.92
N TYR A 278 -15.05 -6.65 -10.20
CA TYR A 278 -14.38 -7.54 -11.17
C TYR A 278 -13.88 -6.74 -12.39
N ASP A 279 -12.78 -7.17 -12.96
CA ASP A 279 -12.32 -6.70 -14.28
C ASP A 279 -12.97 -7.54 -15.41
N THR A 280 -13.15 -8.84 -15.20
CA THR A 280 -13.73 -9.77 -16.18
C THR A 280 -14.77 -10.67 -15.51
N LYS A 281 -16.02 -10.64 -16.00
CA LYS A 281 -17.16 -11.40 -15.44
C LYS A 281 -16.90 -12.90 -15.35
N SER A 282 -16.24 -13.49 -16.33
CA SER A 282 -15.94 -14.94 -16.38
C SER A 282 -14.96 -15.41 -15.30
N GLN A 283 -14.33 -14.50 -14.57
CA GLN A 283 -13.35 -14.83 -13.52
C GLN A 283 -13.88 -14.69 -12.11
N VAL A 284 -15.16 -14.31 -11.96
CA VAL A 284 -15.76 -13.99 -10.67
C VAL A 284 -16.88 -14.95 -10.34
N ASP A 285 -16.88 -15.41 -9.11
CA ASP A 285 -17.95 -16.19 -8.50
C ASP A 285 -19.02 -15.27 -7.91
N PHE A 286 -20.08 -15.01 -8.68
CA PHE A 286 -21.19 -14.16 -8.25
C PHE A 286 -22.07 -14.75 -7.13
N SER A 287 -21.87 -16.02 -6.76
CA SER A 287 -22.55 -16.60 -5.61
C SER A 287 -22.01 -16.09 -4.26
N LYS A 288 -20.80 -15.51 -4.28
CA LYS A 288 -20.19 -14.92 -3.10
C LYS A 288 -20.76 -13.53 -2.86
N LYS A 289 -21.33 -13.35 -1.68
CA LYS A 289 -21.75 -12.02 -1.20
C LYS A 289 -20.52 -11.23 -0.76
N HIS A 290 -20.31 -10.09 -1.38
CA HIS A 290 -19.26 -9.13 -1.02
C HIS A 290 -19.86 -7.73 -0.90
#